data_53fa2447f78a490a5a603f2555e266ca
#
_entry.id   53fa2447f78a490a5a603f2555e266ca
#
_cell.length_a   1.000
_cell.length_b   1.000
_cell.length_c   1.000
_cell.angle_alpha   90.00
_cell.angle_beta   90.00
_cell.angle_gamma   90.00
#
_symmetry.space_group_name_H-M   'P 1'
#
loop_
_entity.id
_entity.type
_entity.pdbx_description
1 polymer ?
#
loop_
_entity_poly.entity_id
_entity_poly.type
_entity_poly.pdbx_seq_one_letter_code
_entity_poly.pdbx_strand_id
1 'polypeptide(L)'
;DTSVQNFFNSFRYSTLPIGIIGMEDYTLINNGAQELEGQWDIAPYIGTKRTDENGNEYVDRTFVANGSGASIFKSSNKKEQAWKFLKWWTSQDVQVEYTNTLRSTYGKTYFWLSANIEALKANPMDEADKQVILNQMNYVTDVTRTPGQYLLERTISNIWTTMVFDGTAAQVAVDEAKVDVNREIIRKMQELGYYDEDEVMVKKFKLQGYDWIKENQDSAAPEKEE
;
A
#
# COMPACT_ATOMS: atom_id res chain seq x y z
N ASP A 1 0.66 19.50 -14.27
CA ASP A 1 1.67 19.18 -13.28
C ASP A 1 1.10 18.13 -12.30
N THR A 2 1.75 16.98 -12.20
CA THR A 2 1.31 15.82 -11.40
C THR A 2 2.04 15.72 -10.05
N SER A 3 2.66 16.81 -9.59
CA SER A 3 3.37 16.80 -8.32
C SER A 3 2.40 16.76 -7.12
N VAL A 4 2.84 16.12 -6.03
CA VAL A 4 2.10 16.08 -4.75
C VAL A 4 1.81 17.50 -4.26
N GLN A 5 2.75 18.43 -4.43
CA GLN A 5 2.57 19.82 -4.05
C GLN A 5 1.45 20.50 -4.86
N ASN A 6 1.32 20.18 -6.13
CA ASN A 6 0.26 20.73 -6.97
C ASN A 6 -1.12 20.18 -6.60
N PHE A 7 -1.20 18.89 -6.28
CA PHE A 7 -2.42 18.27 -5.74
C PHE A 7 -2.85 18.99 -4.46
N PHE A 8 -1.97 19.14 -3.49
CA PHE A 8 -2.25 19.81 -2.22
C PHE A 8 -2.74 21.25 -2.41
N ASN A 9 -2.03 22.03 -3.25
CA ASN A 9 -2.43 23.39 -3.55
C ASN A 9 -3.79 23.46 -4.26
N SER A 10 -4.04 22.57 -5.22
CA SER A 10 -5.32 22.53 -5.94
C SER A 10 -6.48 22.19 -5.03
N PHE A 11 -6.28 21.28 -4.07
CA PHE A 11 -7.27 20.96 -3.05
C PHE A 11 -7.47 22.14 -2.10
N ARG A 12 -6.39 22.70 -1.57
CA ARG A 12 -6.39 23.86 -0.68
C ARG A 12 -7.13 25.08 -1.25
N TYR A 13 -6.94 25.34 -2.55
CA TYR A 13 -7.63 26.45 -3.22
C TYR A 13 -8.99 26.06 -3.81
N SER A 14 -9.53 24.90 -3.46
CA SER A 14 -10.83 24.39 -3.91
C SER A 14 -10.98 24.29 -5.43
N THR A 15 -9.85 24.15 -6.15
CA THR A 15 -9.84 23.91 -7.60
C THR A 15 -9.91 22.41 -7.93
N LEU A 16 -9.70 21.56 -6.94
CA LEU A 16 -9.83 20.11 -7.01
C LEU A 16 -10.82 19.67 -5.90
N PRO A 17 -12.10 19.44 -6.22
CA PRO A 17 -13.12 19.14 -5.21
C PRO A 17 -13.06 17.71 -4.68
N ILE A 18 -12.44 16.77 -5.39
CA ILE A 18 -12.30 15.35 -5.02
C ILE A 18 -10.92 14.88 -5.41
N GLY A 19 -10.26 14.13 -4.52
CA GLY A 19 -8.98 13.50 -4.78
C GLY A 19 -8.86 12.12 -4.13
N ILE A 20 -8.02 11.28 -4.68
CA ILE A 20 -7.61 10.02 -4.05
C ILE A 20 -6.34 10.31 -3.30
N ILE A 21 -6.34 10.05 -2.00
CA ILE A 21 -5.25 10.39 -1.09
C ILE A 21 -4.79 9.19 -0.27
N GLY A 22 -3.54 9.25 0.19
CA GLY A 22 -3.01 8.40 1.25
C GLY A 22 -3.24 9.02 2.64
N MET A 23 -2.92 8.25 3.66
CA MET A 23 -3.07 8.72 5.05
C MET A 23 -2.06 9.82 5.42
N GLU A 24 -0.92 9.85 4.75
CA GLU A 24 0.05 10.95 4.85
C GLU A 24 -0.55 12.28 4.39
N ASP A 25 -1.36 12.27 3.33
CA ASP A 25 -2.03 13.46 2.81
C ASP A 25 -3.11 13.97 3.76
N TYR A 26 -3.84 13.06 4.44
CA TYR A 26 -4.78 13.44 5.49
C TYR A 26 -4.11 14.30 6.56
N THR A 27 -2.95 13.87 7.04
CA THR A 27 -2.16 14.64 8.01
C THR A 27 -1.67 15.97 7.42
N LEU A 28 -1.22 15.95 6.16
CA LEU A 28 -0.74 17.14 5.46
C LEU A 28 -1.86 18.19 5.30
N ILE A 29 -3.06 17.78 4.94
CA ILE A 29 -4.21 18.68 4.77
C ILE A 29 -4.62 19.26 6.13
N ASN A 30 -4.78 18.44 7.15
CA ASN A 30 -5.14 18.90 8.49
C ASN A 30 -4.15 19.92 9.07
N ASN A 31 -2.86 19.77 8.76
CA ASN A 31 -1.83 20.66 9.28
C ASN A 31 -1.60 21.90 8.42
N GLY A 32 -1.69 21.74 7.11
CA GLY A 32 -1.27 22.75 6.15
C GLY A 32 -2.38 23.56 5.52
N ALA A 33 -3.63 23.15 5.67
CA ALA A 33 -4.81 23.79 5.06
C ALA A 33 -5.86 24.16 6.12
N GLN A 34 -5.46 24.90 7.15
CA GLN A 34 -6.35 25.30 8.25
C GLN A 34 -7.59 26.08 7.79
N GLU A 35 -7.50 26.76 6.66
CA GLU A 35 -8.64 27.45 6.03
C GLU A 35 -9.74 26.50 5.53
N LEU A 36 -9.44 25.22 5.39
CA LEU A 36 -10.42 24.18 5.02
C LEU A 36 -11.00 23.43 6.23
N GLU A 37 -10.70 23.85 7.44
CA GLU A 37 -11.21 23.18 8.64
C GLU A 37 -12.75 23.12 8.62
N GLY A 38 -13.30 21.90 8.73
CA GLY A 38 -14.73 21.64 8.64
C GLY A 38 -15.37 21.78 7.26
N GLN A 39 -14.57 21.97 6.19
CA GLN A 39 -15.05 22.09 4.81
C GLN A 39 -14.71 20.89 3.94
N TRP A 40 -14.02 19.90 4.46
CA TRP A 40 -13.65 18.68 3.74
C TRP A 40 -13.82 17.46 4.63
N ASP A 41 -13.92 16.31 4.01
CA ASP A 41 -14.11 15.04 4.69
C ASP A 41 -13.51 13.91 3.86
N ILE A 42 -13.36 12.73 4.45
CA ILE A 42 -12.90 11.54 3.77
C ILE A 42 -14.03 10.54 3.55
N ALA A 43 -13.97 9.82 2.45
CA ALA A 43 -14.92 8.78 2.09
C ALA A 43 -14.16 7.49 1.71
N PRO A 44 -14.80 6.32 1.82
CA PRO A 44 -14.21 5.09 1.31
C PRO A 44 -13.85 5.21 -0.17
N TYR A 45 -12.79 4.50 -0.59
CA TYR A 45 -12.38 4.47 -1.99
C TYR A 45 -13.55 4.14 -2.93
N ILE A 46 -13.60 4.82 -4.07
CA ILE A 46 -14.61 4.58 -5.10
C ILE A 46 -14.47 3.15 -5.61
N GLY A 47 -15.47 2.33 -5.33
CA GLY A 47 -15.45 0.93 -5.73
C GLY A 47 -16.13 0.67 -7.07
N THR A 48 -15.97 -0.55 -7.57
CA THR A 48 -16.64 -1.06 -8.76
C THR A 48 -17.74 -2.02 -8.35
N LYS A 49 -18.94 -1.88 -8.93
CA LYS A 49 -20.01 -2.87 -8.74
C LYS A 49 -19.58 -4.21 -9.34
N ARG A 50 -19.71 -5.26 -8.56
CA ARG A 50 -19.41 -6.65 -8.92
C ARG A 50 -20.56 -7.55 -8.54
N THR A 51 -20.59 -8.74 -9.10
CA THR A 51 -21.52 -9.82 -8.72
C THR A 51 -20.69 -11.01 -8.27
N ASP A 52 -21.01 -11.57 -7.11
CA ASP A 52 -20.35 -12.77 -6.59
C ASP A 52 -20.84 -14.06 -7.30
N GLU A 53 -20.24 -15.18 -6.95
CA GLU A 53 -20.58 -16.51 -7.53
C GLU A 53 -22.03 -16.93 -7.22
N ASN A 54 -22.67 -16.33 -6.23
CA ASN A 54 -24.05 -16.59 -5.82
C ASN A 54 -25.06 -15.62 -6.46
N GLY A 55 -24.59 -14.67 -7.27
CA GLY A 55 -25.41 -13.67 -7.93
C GLY A 55 -25.69 -12.42 -7.07
N ASN A 56 -25.05 -12.25 -5.93
CA ASN A 56 -25.24 -11.06 -5.09
C ASN A 56 -24.38 -9.89 -5.60
N GLU A 57 -24.99 -8.73 -5.71
CA GLU A 57 -24.24 -7.51 -6.01
C GLU A 57 -23.50 -6.97 -4.79
N TYR A 58 -22.26 -6.55 -4.99
CA TYR A 58 -21.45 -5.85 -3.99
C TYR A 58 -20.61 -4.75 -4.62
N VAL A 59 -20.08 -3.87 -3.82
CA VAL A 59 -19.14 -2.83 -4.28
C VAL A 59 -17.73 -3.26 -3.88
N ASP A 60 -16.94 -3.65 -4.87
CA ASP A 60 -15.52 -3.98 -4.70
C ASP A 60 -14.72 -2.69 -4.54
N ARG A 61 -14.19 -2.46 -3.34
CA ARG A 61 -13.35 -1.32 -2.97
C ARG A 61 -11.88 -1.71 -2.82
N THR A 62 -11.51 -2.84 -3.42
CA THR A 62 -10.13 -3.35 -3.35
C THR A 62 -9.13 -2.28 -3.77
N PHE A 63 -8.16 -2.07 -2.93
CA PHE A 63 -7.15 -1.04 -3.06
C PHE A 63 -5.78 -1.58 -2.68
N VAL A 64 -4.75 -1.15 -3.39
CA VAL A 64 -3.37 -1.50 -3.07
C VAL A 64 -2.82 -0.47 -2.09
N ALA A 65 -2.43 -0.91 -0.89
CA ALA A 65 -1.78 -0.04 0.07
C ALA A 65 -0.27 -0.18 0.00
N ASN A 66 0.42 0.95 0.12
CA ASN A 66 1.84 0.97 0.41
C ASN A 66 2.05 0.90 1.93
N GLY A 67 3.08 0.18 2.34
CA GLY A 67 3.47 0.07 3.74
C GLY A 67 4.98 0.03 3.88
N SER A 68 5.46 0.50 5.03
CA SER A 68 6.87 0.34 5.42
C SER A 68 7.03 -0.96 6.19
N GLY A 69 8.01 -1.76 5.80
CA GLY A 69 8.34 -3.01 6.47
C GLY A 69 9.78 -3.00 6.98
N ALA A 70 10.05 -3.80 7.99
CA ALA A 70 11.40 -4.04 8.49
C ALA A 70 11.83 -5.49 8.19
N SER A 71 13.07 -5.67 7.76
CA SER A 71 13.63 -6.98 7.48
C SER A 71 14.97 -7.18 8.19
N ILE A 72 15.27 -8.44 8.51
CA ILE A 72 16.53 -8.82 9.13
C ILE A 72 17.43 -9.45 8.07
N PHE A 73 18.60 -8.87 7.86
CA PHE A 73 19.55 -9.40 6.87
C PHE A 73 19.97 -10.83 7.20
N LYS A 74 20.01 -11.69 6.19
CA LYS A 74 20.47 -13.08 6.32
C LYS A 74 21.87 -13.17 6.92
N SER A 75 22.75 -12.23 6.61
CA SER A 75 24.13 -12.15 7.11
C SER A 75 24.26 -11.64 8.53
N SER A 76 23.18 -11.14 9.15
CA SER A 76 23.24 -10.64 10.54
C SER A 76 23.57 -11.77 11.51
N ASN A 77 24.49 -11.51 12.43
CA ASN A 77 24.81 -12.39 13.56
C ASN A 77 23.98 -12.10 14.82
N LYS A 78 23.03 -11.14 14.73
CA LYS A 78 22.16 -10.71 15.85
C LYS A 78 20.68 -10.86 15.52
N LYS A 79 20.31 -11.92 14.79
CA LYS A 79 18.95 -12.12 14.30
C LYS A 79 17.91 -12.22 15.41
N GLU A 80 18.23 -12.93 16.49
CA GLU A 80 17.32 -13.09 17.63
C GLU A 80 17.04 -11.76 18.34
N GLN A 81 18.09 -10.95 18.55
CA GLN A 81 17.94 -9.64 19.19
C GLN A 81 17.14 -8.71 18.27
N ALA A 82 17.42 -8.71 16.98
CA ALA A 82 16.68 -7.95 16.00
C ALA A 82 15.20 -8.36 15.96
N TRP A 83 14.92 -9.67 16.01
CA TRP A 83 13.55 -10.17 16.05
C TRP A 83 12.82 -9.77 17.35
N LYS A 84 13.48 -9.82 18.50
CA LYS A 84 12.91 -9.35 19.77
C LYS A 84 12.56 -7.84 19.68
N PHE A 85 13.45 -7.04 19.11
CA PHE A 85 13.18 -5.62 18.89
C PHE A 85 11.98 -5.39 17.96
N LEU A 86 11.90 -6.10 16.83
CA LEU A 86 10.80 -5.95 15.89
C LEU A 86 9.46 -6.35 16.51
N LYS A 87 9.42 -7.47 17.26
CA LYS A 87 8.20 -7.86 17.98
C LYS A 87 7.76 -6.84 19.02
N TRP A 88 8.71 -6.27 19.76
CA TRP A 88 8.43 -5.20 20.71
C TRP A 88 7.91 -3.96 19.96
N TRP A 89 8.62 -3.50 18.93
CA TRP A 89 8.23 -2.32 18.16
C TRP A 89 6.84 -2.44 17.53
N THR A 90 6.48 -3.59 16.99
CA THR A 90 5.18 -3.82 16.33
C THR A 90 4.05 -4.21 17.28
N SER A 91 4.33 -4.33 18.58
CA SER A 91 3.29 -4.66 19.56
C SER A 91 2.29 -3.52 19.72
N GLN A 92 1.06 -3.87 20.05
CA GLN A 92 -0.03 -2.91 20.24
C GLN A 92 0.34 -1.83 21.25
N ASP A 93 0.80 -2.23 22.42
CA ASP A 93 1.08 -1.31 23.52
C ASP A 93 2.11 -0.25 23.11
N VAL A 94 3.21 -0.68 22.47
CA VAL A 94 4.26 0.24 22.00
C VAL A 94 3.77 1.17 20.91
N GLN A 95 2.98 0.68 19.97
CA GLN A 95 2.41 1.50 18.90
C GLN A 95 1.40 2.54 19.43
N VAL A 96 0.59 2.16 20.41
CA VAL A 96 -0.35 3.07 21.09
C VAL A 96 0.42 4.13 21.90
N GLU A 97 1.40 3.71 22.71
CA GLU A 97 2.23 4.62 23.50
C GLU A 97 2.99 5.60 22.61
N TYR A 98 3.57 5.11 21.51
CA TYR A 98 4.26 5.95 20.55
C TYR A 98 3.36 7.01 19.93
N THR A 99 2.15 6.62 19.50
CA THR A 99 1.14 7.55 18.97
C THR A 99 0.77 8.63 19.99
N ASN A 100 0.48 8.21 21.23
CA ASN A 100 0.11 9.12 22.31
C ASN A 100 1.26 10.09 22.66
N THR A 101 2.49 9.60 22.65
CA THR A 101 3.69 10.41 22.91
C THR A 101 3.91 11.44 21.81
N LEU A 102 3.82 11.05 20.55
CA LEU A 102 3.89 11.99 19.42
C LEU A 102 2.84 13.10 19.56
N ARG A 103 1.60 12.72 19.83
CA ARG A 103 0.50 13.68 19.97
C ARG A 103 0.67 14.61 21.16
N SER A 104 1.12 14.11 22.32
CA SER A 104 1.35 14.95 23.50
C SER A 104 2.53 15.91 23.33
N THR A 105 3.52 15.52 22.53
CA THR A 105 4.74 16.30 22.31
C THR A 105 4.57 17.33 21.18
N TYR A 106 3.92 16.94 20.09
CA TYR A 106 3.86 17.75 18.86
C TYR A 106 2.44 18.25 18.54
N GLY A 107 1.43 17.85 19.29
CA GLY A 107 0.06 18.34 19.14
C GLY A 107 -0.89 17.34 18.47
N LYS A 108 -2.16 17.73 18.41
CA LYS A 108 -3.29 16.87 17.98
C LYS A 108 -3.18 16.39 16.52
N THR A 109 -2.44 17.10 15.72
CA THR A 109 -2.28 16.84 14.28
C THR A 109 -1.24 15.78 13.98
N TYR A 110 -0.43 15.41 14.97
CA TYR A 110 0.53 14.32 14.84
C TYR A 110 -0.09 13.00 15.28
N PHE A 111 -0.16 12.05 14.37
CA PHE A 111 -0.50 10.67 14.68
C PHE A 111 0.34 9.70 13.85
N TRP A 112 0.58 8.54 14.43
CA TRP A 112 1.30 7.46 13.79
C TRP A 112 0.34 6.50 13.11
N LEU A 113 0.54 6.26 11.82
CA LEU A 113 -0.24 5.29 11.06
C LEU A 113 0.34 3.90 11.26
N SER A 114 -0.18 3.23 12.26
CA SER A 114 0.24 1.88 12.55
C SER A 114 -0.48 0.88 11.63
N ALA A 115 0.27 -0.11 11.11
CA ALA A 115 -0.31 -1.29 10.49
C ALA A 115 -0.97 -2.24 11.51
N ASN A 116 -0.75 -2.02 12.79
CA ASN A 116 -1.44 -2.73 13.86
C ASN A 116 -2.85 -2.14 14.02
N ILE A 117 -3.88 -2.93 13.65
CA ILE A 117 -5.27 -2.48 13.64
C ILE A 117 -5.76 -2.05 15.03
N GLU A 118 -5.35 -2.74 16.09
CA GLU A 118 -5.76 -2.40 17.46
C GLU A 118 -5.13 -1.07 17.91
N ALA A 119 -3.89 -0.81 17.50
CA ALA A 119 -3.25 0.47 17.71
C ALA A 119 -3.92 1.59 16.90
N LEU A 120 -4.33 1.30 15.68
CA LEU A 120 -5.09 2.26 14.86
C LEU A 120 -6.46 2.58 15.47
N LYS A 121 -7.18 1.59 16.00
CA LYS A 121 -8.44 1.81 16.74
C LYS A 121 -8.26 2.71 17.96
N ALA A 122 -7.13 2.57 18.65
CA ALA A 122 -6.79 3.42 19.80
C ALA A 122 -6.28 4.81 19.40
N ASN A 123 -6.06 5.06 18.11
CA ASN A 123 -5.58 6.36 17.62
C ASN A 123 -6.62 7.45 17.94
N PRO A 124 -6.20 8.57 18.54
CA PRO A 124 -7.08 9.65 18.93
C PRO A 124 -7.37 10.64 17.77
N MET A 125 -7.87 10.13 16.66
CA MET A 125 -8.40 10.90 15.53
C MET A 125 -9.93 11.02 15.62
N ASP A 126 -10.54 11.81 14.75
CA ASP A 126 -11.99 11.88 14.65
C ASP A 126 -12.57 10.45 14.43
N GLU A 127 -13.68 10.17 15.11
CA GLU A 127 -14.24 8.82 15.11
C GLU A 127 -14.85 8.45 13.75
N ALA A 128 -15.47 9.42 13.06
CA ALA A 128 -16.06 9.20 11.74
C ALA A 128 -14.95 8.88 10.72
N ASP A 129 -13.89 9.67 10.70
CA ASP A 129 -12.71 9.44 9.86
C ASP A 129 -12.06 8.10 10.15
N LYS A 130 -11.89 7.77 11.42
CA LYS A 130 -11.35 6.49 11.87
C LYS A 130 -12.15 5.31 11.33
N GLN A 131 -13.47 5.38 11.36
CA GLN A 131 -14.32 4.32 10.84
C GLN A 131 -14.20 4.17 9.32
N VAL A 132 -14.06 5.27 8.57
CA VAL A 132 -13.79 5.21 7.12
C VAL A 132 -12.49 4.47 6.86
N ILE A 133 -11.42 4.80 7.58
CA ILE A 133 -10.10 4.19 7.42
C ILE A 133 -10.14 2.69 7.79
N LEU A 134 -10.70 2.34 8.95
CA LEU A 134 -10.82 0.95 9.39
C LEU A 134 -11.64 0.11 8.41
N ASN A 135 -12.73 0.67 7.87
CA ASN A 135 -13.52 0.01 6.85
C ASN A 135 -12.72 -0.21 5.56
N GLN A 136 -11.95 0.80 5.12
CA GLN A 136 -11.12 0.68 3.93
C GLN A 136 -10.00 -0.37 4.10
N MET A 137 -9.46 -0.54 5.29
CA MET A 137 -8.43 -1.57 5.56
C MET A 137 -8.91 -3.00 5.29
N ASN A 138 -10.21 -3.27 5.33
CA ASN A 138 -10.76 -4.58 4.96
C ASN A 138 -10.64 -4.89 3.45
N TYR A 139 -10.40 -3.87 2.64
CA TYR A 139 -10.26 -3.97 1.19
C TYR A 139 -8.82 -3.80 0.71
N VAL A 140 -7.87 -3.68 1.66
CA VAL A 140 -6.46 -3.58 1.31
C VAL A 140 -5.94 -4.92 0.82
N THR A 141 -5.26 -4.88 -0.31
CA THR A 141 -4.55 -6.03 -0.88
C THR A 141 -3.13 -5.63 -1.26
N ASP A 142 -2.27 -6.59 -1.51
CA ASP A 142 -0.96 -6.33 -2.11
C ASP A 142 -0.97 -6.77 -3.58
N VAL A 143 -0.13 -6.14 -4.39
CA VAL A 143 0.11 -6.57 -5.77
C VAL A 143 0.97 -7.83 -5.74
N THR A 144 0.55 -8.84 -6.49
CA THR A 144 1.36 -10.05 -6.66
C THR A 144 2.75 -9.68 -7.19
N ARG A 145 3.78 -9.95 -6.40
CA ARG A 145 5.16 -9.61 -6.72
C ARG A 145 5.73 -10.59 -7.74
N THR A 146 6.14 -10.05 -8.89
CA THR A 146 6.79 -10.81 -9.96
C THR A 146 8.24 -10.33 -10.16
N PRO A 147 9.14 -11.19 -10.62
CA PRO A 147 10.47 -10.74 -11.05
C PRO A 147 10.35 -9.63 -12.09
N GLY A 148 11.12 -8.56 -11.94
CA GLY A 148 11.06 -7.42 -12.85
C GLY A 148 9.92 -6.41 -12.61
N GLN A 149 9.12 -6.58 -11.57
CA GLN A 149 7.95 -5.72 -11.27
C GLN A 149 8.30 -4.22 -11.17
N TYR A 150 9.48 -3.87 -10.69
CA TYR A 150 9.92 -2.47 -10.62
C TYR A 150 9.89 -1.77 -11.99
N LEU A 151 10.21 -2.51 -13.08
CA LEU A 151 10.10 -1.98 -14.43
C LEU A 151 8.65 -1.86 -14.87
N LEU A 152 7.80 -2.82 -14.51
CA LEU A 152 6.36 -2.79 -14.79
C LEU A 152 5.71 -1.54 -14.18
N GLU A 153 5.96 -1.27 -12.90
CA GLU A 153 5.41 -0.08 -12.21
C GLU A 153 5.84 1.22 -12.89
N ARG A 154 7.12 1.33 -13.21
CA ARG A 154 7.66 2.48 -13.95
C ARG A 154 7.04 2.62 -15.34
N THR A 155 6.88 1.51 -16.03
CA THR A 155 6.34 1.46 -17.40
C THR A 155 4.86 1.85 -17.41
N ILE A 156 4.06 1.45 -16.42
CA ILE A 156 2.66 1.87 -16.29
C ILE A 156 2.57 3.40 -16.18
N SER A 157 3.44 4.04 -15.39
CA SER A 157 3.49 5.49 -15.30
C SER A 157 3.86 6.15 -16.63
N ASN A 158 4.79 5.57 -17.38
CA ASN A 158 5.17 6.06 -18.71
C ASN A 158 4.02 5.90 -19.72
N ILE A 159 3.35 4.74 -19.75
CA ILE A 159 2.17 4.50 -20.60
C ILE A 159 1.11 5.58 -20.34
N TRP A 160 0.80 5.83 -19.06
CA TRP A 160 -0.17 6.86 -18.69
C TRP A 160 0.25 8.24 -19.22
N THR A 161 1.52 8.61 -19.05
CA THR A 161 2.06 9.87 -19.55
C THR A 161 1.91 9.99 -21.07
N THR A 162 2.31 8.96 -21.81
CA THR A 162 2.23 8.92 -23.27
C THR A 162 0.78 9.01 -23.77
N MET A 163 -0.15 8.34 -23.10
CA MET A 163 -1.57 8.43 -23.45
C MET A 163 -2.16 9.81 -23.19
N VAL A 164 -1.87 10.40 -22.03
CA VAL A 164 -2.52 11.64 -21.59
C VAL A 164 -1.91 12.88 -22.24
N PHE A 165 -0.60 12.92 -22.40
CA PHE A 165 0.10 14.11 -22.91
C PHE A 165 0.42 14.03 -24.39
N ASP A 166 0.74 12.84 -24.92
CA ASP A 166 1.09 12.67 -26.33
C ASP A 166 -0.10 12.21 -27.19
N GLY A 167 -1.23 11.85 -26.55
CA GLY A 167 -2.44 11.42 -27.24
C GLY A 167 -2.34 10.03 -27.89
N THR A 168 -1.35 9.23 -27.52
CA THR A 168 -1.18 7.86 -28.05
C THR A 168 -2.35 6.96 -27.61
N ALA A 169 -2.85 6.17 -28.53
CA ALA A 169 -3.91 5.20 -28.22
C ALA A 169 -3.42 4.20 -27.15
N ALA A 170 -4.26 3.90 -26.16
CA ALA A 170 -3.92 3.04 -25.02
C ALA A 170 -3.31 1.69 -25.44
N GLN A 171 -3.91 1.04 -26.44
CA GLN A 171 -3.44 -0.26 -26.91
C GLN A 171 -2.03 -0.18 -27.51
N VAL A 172 -1.73 0.88 -28.27
CA VAL A 172 -0.41 1.09 -28.86
C VAL A 172 0.64 1.29 -27.77
N ALA A 173 0.38 2.18 -26.81
CA ALA A 173 1.30 2.43 -25.71
C ALA A 173 1.57 1.17 -24.85
N VAL A 174 0.56 0.34 -24.63
CA VAL A 174 0.71 -0.94 -23.90
C VAL A 174 1.51 -1.96 -24.71
N ASP A 175 1.24 -2.10 -26.01
CA ASP A 175 1.91 -3.08 -26.87
C ASP A 175 3.41 -2.75 -27.04
N GLU A 176 3.77 -1.49 -27.16
CA GLU A 176 5.15 -1.04 -27.19
C GLU A 176 5.87 -1.33 -25.87
N ALA A 177 5.25 -0.98 -24.76
CA ALA A 177 5.82 -1.18 -23.43
C ALA A 177 5.99 -2.65 -23.05
N LYS A 178 5.09 -3.52 -23.51
CA LYS A 178 5.11 -4.97 -23.25
C LYS A 178 6.42 -5.64 -23.67
N VAL A 179 7.04 -5.17 -24.73
CA VAL A 179 8.31 -5.75 -25.23
C VAL A 179 9.42 -5.61 -24.19
N ASP A 180 9.60 -4.42 -23.65
CA ASP A 180 10.67 -4.15 -22.67
C ASP A 180 10.36 -4.79 -21.31
N VAL A 181 9.11 -4.77 -20.89
CA VAL A 181 8.68 -5.42 -19.63
C VAL A 181 8.93 -6.93 -19.69
N ASN A 182 8.55 -7.60 -20.79
CA ASN A 182 8.76 -9.04 -20.94
C ASN A 182 10.25 -9.38 -20.97
N ARG A 183 11.07 -8.59 -21.66
CA ARG A 183 12.52 -8.77 -21.68
C ARG A 183 13.11 -8.69 -20.27
N GLU A 184 12.69 -7.74 -19.49
CA GLU A 184 13.18 -7.59 -18.12
C GLU A 184 12.70 -8.72 -17.19
N ILE A 185 11.46 -9.18 -17.35
CA ILE A 185 10.95 -10.34 -16.62
C ILE A 185 11.80 -11.57 -16.92
N ILE A 186 12.07 -11.85 -18.20
CA ILE A 186 12.90 -12.98 -18.63
C ILE A 186 14.31 -12.86 -18.04
N ARG A 187 14.93 -11.69 -18.17
CA ARG A 187 16.25 -11.42 -17.60
C ARG A 187 16.30 -11.69 -16.08
N LYS A 188 15.28 -11.26 -15.34
CA LYS A 188 15.19 -11.50 -13.91
C LYS A 188 14.91 -12.97 -13.57
N MET A 189 14.13 -13.65 -14.37
CA MET A 189 13.89 -15.09 -14.23
C MET A 189 15.18 -15.90 -14.43
N GLN A 190 16.04 -15.51 -15.39
CA GLN A 190 17.36 -16.08 -15.59
C GLN A 190 18.30 -15.78 -14.41
N GLU A 191 18.38 -14.52 -13.98
CA GLU A 191 19.20 -14.10 -12.83
C GLU A 191 18.84 -14.87 -11.54
N LEU A 192 17.57 -15.22 -11.36
CA LEU A 192 17.05 -15.98 -10.21
C LEU A 192 17.10 -17.50 -10.41
N GLY A 193 17.59 -17.99 -11.56
CA GLY A 193 17.72 -19.39 -11.86
C GLY A 193 16.41 -20.14 -12.13
N TYR A 194 15.40 -19.44 -12.61
CA TYR A 194 14.14 -20.03 -13.06
C TYR A 194 14.16 -20.37 -14.55
N TYR A 195 14.88 -19.58 -15.36
CA TYR A 195 15.12 -19.81 -16.78
C TYR A 195 16.61 -20.02 -17.00
N ASP A 196 16.97 -20.79 -18.02
CA ASP A 196 18.34 -20.91 -18.51
C ASP A 196 18.69 -19.80 -19.53
N GLU A 197 19.89 -19.89 -20.14
CA GLU A 197 20.36 -18.93 -21.12
C GLU A 197 19.55 -18.93 -22.41
N ASP A 198 18.86 -20.04 -22.71
CA ASP A 198 18.01 -20.23 -23.88
C ASP A 198 16.53 -19.85 -23.58
N GLU A 199 16.25 -19.19 -22.47
CA GLU A 199 14.91 -18.79 -22.02
C GLU A 199 13.97 -19.97 -21.75
N VAL A 200 14.51 -21.17 -21.49
CA VAL A 200 13.73 -22.34 -21.14
C VAL A 200 13.53 -22.40 -19.63
N MET A 201 12.30 -22.66 -19.21
CA MET A 201 11.99 -22.77 -17.78
C MET A 201 12.59 -24.04 -17.19
N VAL A 202 13.61 -23.89 -16.34
CA VAL A 202 14.28 -24.99 -15.62
C VAL A 202 13.71 -25.22 -14.23
N LYS A 203 13.03 -24.19 -13.67
CA LYS A 203 12.37 -24.26 -12.37
C LYS A 203 11.07 -23.49 -12.41
N LYS A 204 10.00 -24.10 -11.90
CA LYS A 204 8.70 -23.45 -11.84
C LYS A 204 8.72 -22.29 -10.85
N PHE A 205 8.42 -21.08 -11.32
CA PHE A 205 8.20 -19.93 -10.46
C PHE A 205 6.80 -20.04 -9.83
N LYS A 206 6.73 -19.98 -8.49
CA LYS A 206 5.47 -19.93 -7.77
C LYS A 206 5.20 -18.48 -7.40
N LEU A 207 4.16 -17.88 -7.97
CA LEU A 207 3.67 -16.59 -7.52
C LEU A 207 3.25 -16.72 -6.05
N GLN A 208 3.84 -15.90 -5.20
CA GLN A 208 3.38 -15.77 -3.82
C GLN A 208 2.17 -14.83 -3.83
N GLY A 209 1.00 -15.42 -3.79
CA GLY A 209 -0.25 -14.68 -3.65
C GLY A 209 -0.61 -14.42 -2.18
N TYR A 210 -1.72 -13.75 -1.99
CA TYR A 210 -2.26 -13.40 -0.67
C TYR A 210 -2.55 -14.63 0.23
N ASP A 211 -2.77 -15.79 -0.36
CA ASP A 211 -3.03 -17.04 0.37
C ASP A 211 -1.86 -17.46 1.28
N TRP A 212 -0.63 -17.12 0.89
CA TRP A 212 0.54 -17.35 1.73
C TRP A 212 0.46 -16.61 3.09
N ILE A 213 -0.13 -15.44 3.14
CA ILE A 213 -0.30 -14.64 4.37
C ILE A 213 -1.31 -15.34 5.29
N LYS A 214 -2.42 -15.85 4.75
CA LYS A 214 -3.43 -16.58 5.50
C LYS A 214 -2.86 -17.88 6.10
N GLU A 215 -2.17 -18.68 5.28
CA GLU A 215 -1.55 -19.92 5.72
C GLU A 215 -0.52 -19.72 6.85
N ASN A 216 0.16 -18.57 6.88
CA ASN A 216 1.15 -18.25 7.91
C ASN A 216 0.56 -17.52 9.13
N GLN A 217 -0.58 -16.89 9.01
CA GLN A 217 -1.29 -16.32 10.17
C GLN A 217 -1.88 -17.43 11.06
N ASP A 218 -2.41 -18.48 10.46
CA ASP A 218 -2.93 -19.64 11.20
C ASP A 218 -1.81 -20.44 11.90
N SER A 219 -0.59 -20.43 11.35
CA SER A 219 0.58 -21.07 11.97
C SER A 219 1.27 -20.22 13.05
N ALA A 220 0.95 -18.94 13.14
CA ALA A 220 1.48 -18.00 14.13
C ALA A 220 0.53 -17.78 15.33
N ALA A 221 -0.54 -18.56 15.43
CA ALA A 221 -1.39 -18.56 16.63
C ALA A 221 -0.52 -18.92 17.85
N PRO A 222 -0.59 -18.17 18.94
CA PRO A 222 0.23 -18.45 20.12
C PRO A 222 -0.10 -19.84 20.64
N GLU A 223 0.94 -20.66 20.86
CA GLU A 223 0.81 -21.85 21.67
C GLU A 223 0.14 -21.43 22.97
N LYS A 224 -1.00 -22.04 23.29
CA LYS A 224 -1.66 -21.84 24.58
C LYS A 224 -0.68 -22.37 25.63
N GLU A 225 -0.12 -21.45 26.41
CA GLU A 225 0.59 -21.81 27.63
C GLU A 225 -0.42 -22.57 28.51
N GLU A 226 -0.12 -23.86 28.78
CA GLU A 226 -0.78 -24.66 29.80
C GLU A 226 -0.31 -24.25 31.20
#